data_6b507501b6fd94e93ae1dee0533edaa9
#
_entry.id   6b507501b6fd94e93ae1dee0533edaa9
#
_cell.length_a   1.000
_cell.length_b   1.000
_cell.length_c   1.000
_cell.angle_alpha   90.00
_cell.angle_beta   90.00
_cell.angle_gamma   90.00
#
_symmetry.space_group_name_H-M   'P 1'
#
loop_
_entity.id
_entity.type
_entity.pdbx_description
1 polymer ?
#
loop_
_entity_poly.entity_id
_entity_poly.type
_entity_poly.pdbx_seq_one_letter_code
_entity_poly.pdbx_strand_id
1 'polypeptide(L)'
;MRTEAQISDAIRLALGSDPGLVLWRNNVGVAEHWNGRGVDVVRYGLAPGSADFVGVLLPAGRFIALEIKSPTGRATPDQVTWLALVRKMGGFAAVVRSVAEARAAIERARGGASE
;
A
#
# COMPACT_ATOMS: atom_id res chain seq x y z
N MET A 1 8.75 12.72 -15.91
CA MET A 1 7.99 12.41 -14.65
C MET A 1 7.79 10.90 -14.57
N ARG A 2 8.04 10.31 -13.42
CA ARG A 2 7.83 8.88 -13.22
C ARG A 2 6.35 8.52 -13.18
N THR A 3 6.00 7.38 -13.76
CA THR A 3 4.66 6.79 -13.63
C THR A 3 4.48 6.18 -12.23
N GLU A 4 3.25 5.92 -11.85
CA GLU A 4 2.92 5.21 -10.61
C GLU A 4 3.64 3.86 -10.51
N ALA A 5 3.66 3.09 -11.60
CA ALA A 5 4.35 1.81 -11.66
C ALA A 5 5.85 1.94 -11.42
N GLN A 6 6.49 2.95 -12.02
CA GLN A 6 7.93 3.20 -11.83
C GLN A 6 8.24 3.60 -10.39
N ILE A 7 7.41 4.44 -9.80
CA ILE A 7 7.55 4.86 -8.40
C ILE A 7 7.37 3.65 -7.47
N SER A 8 6.36 2.83 -7.73
CA SER A 8 6.08 1.61 -6.96
C SER A 8 7.29 0.66 -6.97
N ASP A 9 7.86 0.40 -8.14
CA ASP A 9 9.03 -0.47 -8.25
C ASP A 9 10.24 0.10 -7.50
N ALA A 10 10.48 1.40 -7.60
CA ALA A 10 11.57 2.06 -6.90
C ALA A 10 11.41 2.00 -5.38
N ILE A 11 10.19 2.20 -4.87
CA ILE A 11 9.88 2.11 -3.44
C ILE A 11 10.09 0.69 -2.93
N ARG A 12 9.59 -0.31 -3.66
CA ARG A 12 9.75 -1.71 -3.28
C ARG A 12 11.23 -2.08 -3.15
N LEU A 13 12.03 -1.66 -4.10
CA LEU A 13 13.47 -1.92 -4.09
C LEU A 13 14.16 -1.21 -2.92
N ALA A 14 13.85 0.06 -2.70
CA ALA A 14 14.49 0.87 -1.66
C ALA A 14 14.11 0.42 -0.25
N LEU A 15 12.81 0.14 0.00
CA LEU A 15 12.32 -0.22 1.32
C LEU A 15 12.49 -1.71 1.63
N GLY A 16 12.68 -2.54 0.61
CA GLY A 16 12.87 -3.98 0.78
C GLY A 16 14.13 -4.37 1.54
N SER A 17 15.10 -3.48 1.66
CA SER A 17 16.33 -3.70 2.43
C SER A 17 16.25 -3.20 3.88
N ASP A 18 15.16 -2.59 4.30
CA ASP A 18 14.99 -2.11 5.67
C ASP A 18 14.74 -3.30 6.61
N PRO A 19 15.65 -3.59 7.56
CA PRO A 19 15.53 -4.77 8.41
C PRO A 19 14.37 -4.69 9.42
N GLY A 20 13.85 -3.50 9.67
CA GLY A 20 12.74 -3.29 10.60
C GLY A 20 11.36 -3.29 9.93
N LEU A 21 11.30 -3.51 8.63
CA LEU A 21 10.07 -3.43 7.85
C LEU A 21 9.94 -4.64 6.93
N VAL A 22 8.78 -5.27 6.94
CA VAL A 22 8.40 -6.21 5.89
C VAL A 22 7.26 -5.59 5.10
N LEU A 23 7.43 -5.49 3.80
CA LEU A 23 6.47 -4.84 2.91
C LEU A 23 6.07 -5.80 1.80
N TRP A 24 4.77 -5.95 1.58
CA TRP A 24 4.20 -6.79 0.54
C TRP A 24 3.40 -5.95 -0.45
N ARG A 25 3.47 -6.31 -1.71
CA ARG A 25 2.58 -5.75 -2.71
C ARG A 25 1.17 -6.30 -2.50
N ASN A 26 0.18 -5.41 -2.47
CA ASN A 26 -1.23 -5.76 -2.39
C ASN A 26 -1.89 -5.50 -3.74
N ASN A 27 -1.87 -6.49 -4.60
CA ASN A 27 -2.55 -6.42 -5.90
C ASN A 27 -4.04 -6.68 -5.70
N VAL A 28 -4.86 -5.68 -5.99
CA VAL A 28 -6.31 -5.78 -5.89
C VAL A 28 -6.91 -5.84 -7.29
N GLY A 29 -7.78 -6.79 -7.52
CA GLY A 29 -8.41 -6.89 -8.82
C GLY A 29 -9.43 -8.01 -8.90
N VAL A 30 -9.81 -8.27 -10.13
CA VAL A 30 -10.80 -9.28 -10.49
C VAL A 30 -10.21 -10.11 -11.62
N ALA A 31 -10.27 -11.45 -11.48
CA ALA A 31 -9.86 -12.37 -12.51
C ALA A 31 -11.05 -13.21 -12.94
N GLU A 32 -11.09 -13.57 -14.23
CA GLU A 32 -12.06 -14.49 -14.78
C GLU A 32 -11.43 -15.87 -14.91
N HIS A 33 -12.20 -16.89 -14.52
CA HIS A 33 -11.75 -18.28 -14.60
C HIS A 33 -12.81 -19.13 -15.32
N TRP A 34 -12.38 -19.81 -16.37
CA TRP A 34 -13.24 -20.76 -17.08
C TRP A 34 -13.34 -22.06 -16.28
N ASN A 35 -14.58 -22.47 -15.93
CA ASN A 35 -14.84 -23.63 -15.09
C ASN A 35 -15.42 -24.84 -15.84
N GLY A 36 -15.45 -24.80 -17.17
CA GLY A 36 -16.05 -25.84 -18.01
C GLY A 36 -17.53 -25.65 -18.33
N ARG A 37 -18.20 -24.71 -17.63
CA ARG A 37 -19.62 -24.37 -17.86
C ARG A 37 -19.84 -22.90 -18.14
N GLY A 38 -18.91 -22.06 -17.76
CA GLY A 38 -18.99 -20.61 -17.87
C GLY A 38 -17.79 -19.99 -17.22
N VAL A 39 -17.89 -18.72 -16.86
CA VAL A 39 -16.81 -17.93 -16.28
C VAL A 39 -17.13 -17.64 -14.82
N ASP A 40 -16.23 -18.05 -13.94
CA ASP A 40 -16.23 -17.61 -12.54
C ASP A 40 -15.46 -16.30 -12.41
N VAL A 41 -15.95 -15.40 -11.59
CA VAL A 41 -15.29 -14.14 -11.26
C VAL A 41 -14.64 -14.30 -9.90
N VAL A 42 -13.33 -14.13 -9.86
CA VAL A 42 -12.54 -14.24 -8.62
C VAL A 42 -11.97 -12.87 -8.27
N ARG A 43 -12.27 -12.41 -7.05
CA ARG A 43 -11.67 -11.19 -6.51
C ARG A 43 -10.42 -11.55 -5.72
N TYR A 44 -9.35 -10.80 -5.91
CA TYR A 44 -8.09 -11.01 -5.22
C TYR A 44 -7.58 -9.73 -4.58
N GLY A 45 -6.62 -9.87 -3.65
CA GLY A 45 -6.11 -8.77 -2.84
C GLY A 45 -6.99 -8.49 -1.62
N LEU A 46 -6.67 -7.43 -0.91
CA LEU A 46 -7.50 -6.94 0.19
C LEU A 46 -8.76 -6.25 -0.36
N ALA A 47 -9.46 -5.48 0.44
CA ALA A 47 -10.68 -4.80 0.01
C ALA A 47 -10.42 -3.83 -1.14
N PRO A 48 -11.44 -3.52 -1.98
CA PRO A 48 -11.34 -2.42 -2.94
C PRO A 48 -10.94 -1.12 -2.23
N GLY A 49 -10.05 -0.35 -2.83
CA GLY A 49 -9.49 0.86 -2.23
C GLY A 49 -8.34 0.63 -1.26
N SER A 50 -7.98 -0.63 -0.97
CA SER A 50 -6.81 -0.92 -0.14
C SER A 50 -5.51 -0.49 -0.81
N ALA A 51 -4.50 -0.16 0.00
CA ALA A 51 -3.25 0.41 -0.47
C ALA A 51 -2.42 -0.56 -1.33
N ASP A 52 -1.56 -0.01 -2.18
CA ASP A 52 -0.68 -0.76 -3.07
C ASP A 52 0.30 -1.65 -2.32
N PHE A 53 0.80 -1.17 -1.18
CA PHE A 53 1.66 -1.93 -0.28
C PHE A 53 1.08 -1.99 1.11
N VAL A 54 1.21 -3.16 1.72
CA VAL A 54 0.92 -3.37 3.13
C VAL A 54 2.09 -4.11 3.77
N GLY A 55 2.25 -3.92 5.06
CA GLY A 55 3.36 -4.56 5.75
C GLY A 55 3.28 -4.42 7.25
N VAL A 56 4.36 -4.83 7.90
CA VAL A 56 4.50 -4.76 9.35
C VAL A 56 5.83 -4.15 9.73
N LEU A 57 5.82 -3.37 10.80
CA LEU A 57 6.97 -2.60 11.27
C LEU A 57 7.33 -3.02 12.69
N LEU A 58 8.64 -3.27 12.92
CA LEU A 58 9.17 -3.49 14.26
C LEU A 58 8.95 -2.25 15.14
N PRO A 59 8.87 -2.44 16.48
CA PRO A 59 9.02 -3.70 17.22
C PRO A 59 7.71 -4.47 17.40
N ALA A 60 6.55 -3.83 17.25
CA ALA A 60 5.27 -4.41 17.64
C ALA A 60 4.53 -5.12 16.50
N GLY A 61 5.08 -5.14 15.30
CA GLY A 61 4.35 -5.65 14.13
C GLY A 61 3.24 -4.71 13.69
N ARG A 62 3.47 -3.40 13.80
CA ARG A 62 2.48 -2.39 13.47
C ARG A 62 2.13 -2.45 11.99
N PHE A 63 0.84 -2.46 11.67
CA PHE A 63 0.37 -2.48 10.29
C PHE A 63 0.73 -1.19 9.57
N ILE A 64 1.33 -1.33 8.39
CA ILE A 64 1.73 -0.22 7.52
C ILE A 64 1.01 -0.35 6.20
N ALA A 65 0.47 0.75 5.70
CA ALA A 65 -0.14 0.83 4.38
C ALA A 65 0.39 2.03 3.61
N LEU A 66 0.89 1.79 2.40
CA LEU A 66 1.38 2.85 1.53
C LEU A 66 0.62 2.80 0.20
N GLU A 67 -0.10 3.88 -0.10
CA GLU A 67 -0.73 4.11 -1.40
C GLU A 67 0.20 4.90 -2.28
N ILE A 68 0.49 4.38 -3.47
CA ILE A 68 1.42 5.00 -4.40
C ILE A 68 0.64 5.84 -5.40
N LYS A 69 1.06 7.09 -5.58
CA LYS A 69 0.51 8.00 -6.58
C LYS A 69 1.63 8.66 -7.37
N SER A 70 1.34 9.00 -8.61
CA SER A 70 2.19 9.90 -9.39
C SER A 70 2.17 11.30 -8.77
N PRO A 71 3.10 12.20 -9.14
CA PRO A 71 3.11 13.56 -8.59
C PRO A 71 1.80 14.33 -8.76
N THR A 72 1.01 13.99 -9.77
CA THR A 72 -0.27 14.65 -10.06
C THR A 72 -1.49 13.81 -9.75
N GLY A 73 -1.31 12.52 -9.43
CA GLY A 73 -2.40 11.62 -9.11
C GLY A 73 -3.02 11.91 -7.76
N ARG A 74 -4.29 11.54 -7.59
CA ARG A 74 -5.03 11.74 -6.34
C ARG A 74 -5.62 10.41 -5.87
N ALA A 75 -5.63 10.21 -4.57
CA ALA A 75 -6.32 9.08 -3.98
C ALA A 75 -7.83 9.18 -4.26
N THR A 76 -8.43 8.06 -4.65
CA THR A 76 -9.87 7.97 -4.85
C THR A 76 -10.61 8.03 -3.50
N PRO A 77 -11.93 8.31 -3.48
CA PRO A 77 -12.70 8.27 -2.24
C PRO A 77 -12.59 6.94 -1.49
N ASP A 78 -12.61 5.82 -2.20
CA ASP A 78 -12.45 4.48 -1.58
C ASP A 78 -11.07 4.33 -0.94
N GLN A 79 -10.02 4.79 -1.61
CA GLN A 79 -8.66 4.77 -1.08
C GLN A 79 -8.54 5.63 0.17
N VAL A 80 -9.09 6.84 0.14
CA VAL A 80 -9.10 7.75 1.30
C VAL A 80 -9.80 7.10 2.49
N THR A 81 -10.96 6.50 2.27
CA THR A 81 -11.74 5.83 3.31
C THR A 81 -10.97 4.65 3.90
N TRP A 82 -10.36 3.83 3.07
CA TRP A 82 -9.60 2.66 3.53
C TRP A 82 -8.37 3.06 4.35
N LEU A 83 -7.62 4.07 3.90
CA LEU A 83 -6.46 4.58 4.64
C LEU A 83 -6.87 5.15 6.01
N ALA A 84 -7.99 5.87 6.05
CA ALA A 84 -8.54 6.39 7.31
C ALA A 84 -8.93 5.27 8.28
N LEU A 85 -9.48 4.16 7.76
CA LEU A 85 -9.81 2.99 8.57
C LEU A 85 -8.56 2.37 9.20
N VAL A 86 -7.49 2.22 8.43
CA VAL A 86 -6.21 1.69 8.94
C VAL A 86 -5.69 2.55 10.10
N ARG A 87 -5.72 3.87 9.94
CA ARG A 87 -5.29 4.80 11.00
C ARG A 87 -6.16 4.70 12.25
N LYS A 88 -7.46 4.62 12.07
CA LYS A 88 -8.42 4.46 13.17
C LYS A 88 -8.17 3.19 13.97
N MET A 89 -7.74 2.13 13.31
CA MET A 89 -7.47 0.83 13.94
C MET A 89 -6.07 0.73 14.54
N GLY A 90 -5.29 1.81 14.53
CA GLY A 90 -3.96 1.86 15.14
C GLY A 90 -2.80 1.66 14.18
N GLY A 91 -3.06 1.41 12.91
CA GLY A 91 -2.03 1.29 11.88
C GLY A 91 -1.52 2.64 11.41
N PHE A 92 -0.52 2.60 10.56
CA PHE A 92 -0.01 3.75 9.82
C PHE A 92 -0.45 3.64 8.36
N ALA A 93 -0.94 4.72 7.79
CA ALA A 93 -1.31 4.74 6.37
C ALA A 93 -0.98 6.10 5.76
N ALA A 94 -0.37 6.09 4.59
CA ALA A 94 0.01 7.31 3.89
C ALA A 94 -0.06 7.13 2.38
N VAL A 95 -0.29 8.24 1.69
CA VAL A 95 -0.07 8.37 0.25
C VAL A 95 1.36 8.85 0.05
N VAL A 96 2.12 8.18 -0.79
CA VAL A 96 3.50 8.53 -1.08
C VAL A 96 3.71 8.61 -2.60
N ARG A 97 4.58 9.53 -3.02
CA ARG A 97 4.78 9.87 -4.44
C ARG A 97 6.22 9.70 -4.89
N SER A 98 7.10 9.26 -4.00
CA SER A 98 8.52 9.07 -4.28
C SER A 98 9.15 8.17 -3.23
N VAL A 99 10.35 7.68 -3.52
CA VAL A 99 11.16 6.93 -2.55
C VAL A 99 11.43 7.78 -1.31
N ALA A 100 11.75 9.06 -1.48
CA ALA A 100 12.02 9.96 -0.36
C ALA A 100 10.81 10.13 0.55
N GLU A 101 9.62 10.31 -0.04
CA GLU A 101 8.36 10.39 0.73
C GLU A 101 8.05 9.07 1.44
N ALA A 102 8.30 7.93 0.79
CA ALA A 102 8.08 6.63 1.41
C ALA A 102 9.01 6.40 2.61
N ARG A 103 10.30 6.73 2.47
CA ARG A 103 11.25 6.65 3.59
C ARG A 103 10.87 7.56 4.74
N ALA A 104 10.49 8.79 4.45
CA ALA A 104 10.01 9.74 5.46
C ALA A 104 8.75 9.22 6.17
N ALA A 105 7.84 8.61 5.42
CA ALA A 105 6.62 8.00 5.98
C ALA A 105 6.97 6.88 6.98
N ILE A 106 7.88 5.99 6.64
CA ILE A 106 8.29 4.91 7.54
C ILE A 106 8.95 5.47 8.80
N GLU A 107 9.76 6.51 8.69
CA GLU A 107 10.33 7.16 9.87
C GLU A 107 9.25 7.80 10.76
N ARG A 108 8.22 8.42 10.18
CA ARG A 108 7.09 8.93 10.97
C ARG A 108 6.34 7.79 11.66
N ALA A 109 6.14 6.66 10.98
CA ALA A 109 5.51 5.49 11.57
C ALA A 109 6.31 4.95 12.75
N ARG A 110 7.64 4.91 12.66
CA ARG A 110 8.53 4.52 13.76
C ARG A 110 8.39 5.46 14.96
N GLY A 111 8.15 6.73 14.72
CA GLY A 111 7.91 7.73 15.76
C GLY A 111 6.51 7.72 16.36
N GLY A 112 5.64 6.84 15.91
CA GLY A 112 4.29 6.70 16.45
C GLY A 112 3.20 7.47 15.71
N ALA A 113 3.51 8.17 14.61
CA ALA A 113 2.52 8.87 13.83
C ALA A 113 1.56 7.89 13.15
N SER A 114 0.35 8.34 12.78
CA SER A 114 -0.63 7.53 12.06
C SER A 114 -0.61 7.77 10.54
N GLU A 115 0.04 8.85 10.14
CA GLU A 115 0.23 9.17 8.72
C GLU A 115 1.49 10.01 8.46
#